data_74e19e3a06d2d2c5a55ce1dd479c323d
#
_entry.id   74e19e3a06d2d2c5a55ce1dd479c323d
#
_cell.length_a   1.000
_cell.length_b   1.000
_cell.length_c   1.000
_cell.angle_alpha   90.00
_cell.angle_beta   90.00
_cell.angle_gamma   90.00
#
_symmetry.space_group_name_H-M   'P 1'
#
loop_
_entity.id
_entity.type
_entity.pdbx_description
1 polymer ?
#
loop_
_entity_poly.entity_id
_entity_poly.type
_entity_poly.pdbx_seq_one_letter_code
_entity_poly.pdbx_strand_id
1 'polypeptide(L)'
;MIKSASFRTWMVTQGHTVNTASSYSSYLNAIDTTLGGLDEAIEREGPEGTLRLLDQAIADQQITYPSDKKAGLKRYLQFLAVGAPSSDASSEQEAVGTTEPDGFAFRFEREMQVQVRQQLAVLEPGLVAVDDGLEISVGTGRIDILAEDSQKRLVVIELKAGLCPSSAFEQVLGYVGDVRKLYDRPVRAMLIAADFSPRTRAAASEVPSLTLHRYSYQLSFDPVD
;
A
#
# COMPACT_ATOMS: atom_id res chain seq x y z
N MET A 1 26.40 -0.76 6.24
CA MET A 1 25.33 -1.68 6.73
C MET A 1 24.13 -0.84 7.13
N ILE A 2 22.95 -1.14 6.57
CA ILE A 2 21.72 -0.36 6.78
C ILE A 2 21.38 -0.24 8.27
N LYS A 3 21.06 0.96 8.73
CA LYS A 3 20.64 1.24 10.13
C LYS A 3 19.17 0.83 10.36
N SER A 4 18.80 -0.41 9.99
CA SER A 4 17.41 -0.89 9.97
C SER A 4 16.70 -0.79 11.32
N ALA A 5 17.37 -1.07 12.44
CA ALA A 5 16.75 -0.99 13.76
C ALA A 5 16.43 0.45 14.15
N SER A 6 17.39 1.37 13.99
CA SER A 6 17.22 2.79 14.28
C SER A 6 16.21 3.44 13.34
N PHE A 7 16.20 3.03 12.07
CA PHE A 7 15.22 3.50 11.10
C PHE A 7 13.80 3.05 11.46
N ARG A 8 13.59 1.78 11.87
CA ARG A 8 12.28 1.31 12.33
C ARG A 8 11.79 2.10 13.55
N THR A 9 12.67 2.32 14.53
CA THR A 9 12.35 3.11 15.71
C THR A 9 11.94 4.53 15.31
N TRP A 10 12.72 5.17 14.45
CA TRP A 10 12.42 6.51 13.93
C TRP A 10 11.08 6.52 13.18
N MET A 11 10.80 5.56 12.32
CA MET A 11 9.51 5.44 11.63
C MET A 11 8.33 5.39 12.62
N VAL A 12 8.48 4.65 13.71
CA VAL A 12 7.44 4.58 14.76
C VAL A 12 7.27 5.93 15.46
N THR A 13 8.35 6.66 15.75
CA THR A 13 8.24 8.02 16.32
C THR A 13 7.60 9.02 15.35
N GLN A 14 7.69 8.78 14.04
CA GLN A 14 6.98 9.55 13.01
C GLN A 14 5.51 9.12 12.84
N GLY A 15 4.99 8.28 13.73
CA GLY A 15 3.59 7.85 13.75
C GLY A 15 3.26 6.68 12.82
N HIS A 16 4.26 5.98 12.26
CA HIS A 16 4.03 4.78 11.48
C HIS A 16 3.87 3.54 12.38
N THR A 17 3.11 2.55 11.92
CA THR A 17 2.98 1.29 12.66
C THR A 17 4.28 0.47 12.61
N VAL A 18 4.48 -0.43 13.59
CA VAL A 18 5.63 -1.35 13.61
C VAL A 18 5.68 -2.20 12.32
N ASN A 19 4.53 -2.63 11.82
CA ASN A 19 4.44 -3.41 10.59
C ASN A 19 4.86 -2.58 9.37
N THR A 20 4.42 -1.33 9.26
CA THR A 20 4.85 -0.41 8.22
C THR A 20 6.37 -0.20 8.26
N ALA A 21 6.92 0.06 9.44
CA ALA A 21 8.37 0.22 9.62
C ALA A 21 9.15 -1.05 9.24
N SER A 22 8.60 -2.23 9.51
CA SER A 22 9.18 -3.52 9.11
C SER A 22 9.13 -3.73 7.59
N SER A 23 8.03 -3.38 6.93
CA SER A 23 7.91 -3.44 5.46
C SER A 23 8.94 -2.55 4.78
N TYR A 24 9.08 -1.30 5.25
CA TYR A 24 10.10 -0.38 4.71
C TYR A 24 11.52 -0.92 4.92
N SER A 25 11.81 -1.55 6.05
CA SER A 25 13.11 -2.20 6.28
C SER A 25 13.36 -3.34 5.30
N SER A 26 12.32 -4.13 4.97
CA SER A 26 12.43 -5.17 3.93
C SER A 26 12.71 -4.59 2.55
N TYR A 27 12.08 -3.46 2.21
CA TYR A 27 12.34 -2.76 0.95
C TYR A 27 13.78 -2.27 0.86
N LEU A 28 14.31 -1.70 1.96
CA LEU A 28 15.70 -1.26 2.03
C LEU A 28 16.67 -2.43 1.88
N ASN A 29 16.40 -3.58 2.50
CA ASN A 29 17.24 -4.76 2.34
C ASN A 29 17.27 -5.25 0.88
N ALA A 30 16.12 -5.21 0.19
CA ALA A 30 16.07 -5.56 -1.23
C ALA A 30 16.87 -4.58 -2.10
N ILE A 31 16.80 -3.27 -1.80
CA ILE A 31 17.58 -2.23 -2.49
C ILE A 31 19.08 -2.43 -2.20
N ASP A 32 19.44 -2.68 -0.94
CA ASP A 32 20.83 -2.93 -0.50
C ASP A 32 21.46 -4.09 -1.30
N THR A 33 20.73 -5.19 -1.41
CA THR A 33 21.16 -6.35 -2.20
C THR A 33 21.32 -6.00 -3.68
N THR A 34 20.38 -5.24 -4.25
CA THR A 34 20.41 -4.89 -5.69
C THR A 34 21.52 -3.90 -6.01
N LEU A 35 21.78 -2.93 -5.15
CA LEU A 35 22.82 -1.91 -5.36
C LEU A 35 24.21 -2.33 -4.87
N GLY A 36 24.32 -3.51 -4.25
CA GLY A 36 25.60 -4.01 -3.73
C GLY A 36 26.10 -3.26 -2.48
N GLY A 37 25.17 -2.69 -1.69
CA GLY A 37 25.42 -1.91 -0.49
C GLY A 37 24.76 -0.53 -0.57
N LEU A 38 23.66 -0.35 0.19
CA LEU A 38 22.88 0.89 0.13
C LEU A 38 23.61 2.06 0.80
N ASP A 39 24.19 1.85 1.99
CA ASP A 39 24.89 2.92 2.70
C ASP A 39 26.12 3.38 1.90
N GLU A 40 26.87 2.43 1.32
CA GLU A 40 28.02 2.70 0.45
C GLU A 40 27.60 3.44 -0.83
N ALA A 41 26.44 3.12 -1.40
CA ALA A 41 25.89 3.84 -2.54
C ALA A 41 25.52 5.28 -2.17
N ILE A 42 24.94 5.51 -0.99
CA ILE A 42 24.60 6.84 -0.49
C ILE A 42 25.84 7.67 -0.22
N GLU A 43 26.89 7.08 0.37
CA GLU A 43 28.16 7.78 0.63
C GLU A 43 28.88 8.18 -0.67
N ARG A 44 28.85 7.31 -1.69
CA ARG A 44 29.55 7.53 -2.96
C ARG A 44 28.80 8.51 -3.87
N GLU A 45 27.50 8.34 -4.04
CA GLU A 45 26.69 9.03 -5.05
C GLU A 45 25.80 10.16 -4.46
N GLY A 46 25.70 10.22 -3.14
CA GLY A 46 24.77 11.08 -2.43
C GLY A 46 23.30 10.66 -2.57
N PRO A 47 22.36 11.35 -1.88
CA PRO A 47 20.94 11.00 -1.89
C PRO A 47 20.31 10.96 -3.30
N GLU A 48 20.56 11.98 -4.11
CA GLU A 48 20.00 12.07 -5.46
C GLU A 48 20.64 11.05 -6.42
N GLY A 49 21.95 10.81 -6.27
CA GLY A 49 22.66 9.80 -7.04
C GLY A 49 22.13 8.39 -6.76
N THR A 50 21.89 8.09 -5.50
CA THR A 50 21.32 6.79 -5.07
C THR A 50 19.90 6.59 -5.63
N LEU A 51 19.07 7.64 -5.67
CA LEU A 51 17.77 7.57 -6.32
C LEU A 51 17.89 7.29 -7.82
N ARG A 52 18.87 7.88 -8.52
CA ARG A 52 19.13 7.58 -9.94
C ARG A 52 19.60 6.14 -10.16
N LEU A 53 20.46 5.59 -9.27
CA LEU A 53 20.87 4.20 -9.32
C LEU A 53 19.68 3.25 -9.15
N LEU A 54 18.77 3.59 -8.23
CA LEU A 54 17.52 2.84 -8.05
C LEU A 54 16.64 2.91 -9.30
N ASP A 55 16.48 4.09 -9.91
CA ASP A 55 15.71 4.25 -11.15
C ASP A 55 16.33 3.45 -12.31
N GLN A 56 17.65 3.37 -12.41
CA GLN A 56 18.34 2.54 -13.38
C GLN A 56 18.07 1.05 -13.13
N ALA A 57 18.20 0.58 -11.89
CA ALA A 57 17.91 -0.81 -11.53
C ALA A 57 16.44 -1.21 -11.77
N ILE A 58 15.52 -0.24 -11.65
CA ILE A 58 14.12 -0.42 -12.02
C ILE A 58 13.98 -0.58 -13.54
N ALA A 59 14.63 0.28 -14.32
CA ALA A 59 14.62 0.23 -15.79
C ALA A 59 15.21 -1.09 -16.31
N ASP A 60 16.24 -1.60 -15.64
CA ASP A 60 16.90 -2.87 -15.95
C ASP A 60 16.12 -4.09 -15.40
N GLN A 61 14.90 -3.91 -14.90
CA GLN A 61 14.02 -4.95 -14.35
C GLN A 61 14.63 -5.76 -13.17
N GLN A 62 15.64 -5.22 -12.51
CA GLN A 62 16.29 -5.85 -11.36
C GLN A 62 15.48 -5.69 -10.06
N ILE A 63 14.46 -4.84 -10.08
CA ILE A 63 13.66 -4.49 -8.91
C ILE A 63 12.18 -4.73 -9.19
N THR A 64 11.56 -5.55 -8.34
CA THR A 64 10.11 -5.73 -8.27
C THR A 64 9.49 -4.68 -7.35
N TYR A 65 8.24 -4.24 -7.65
CA TYR A 65 7.52 -3.21 -6.86
C TYR A 65 8.29 -1.89 -6.70
N PRO A 66 8.56 -1.20 -7.81
CA PRO A 66 9.46 -0.04 -7.82
C PRO A 66 8.96 1.14 -6.98
N SER A 67 7.63 1.40 -6.95
CA SER A 67 7.02 2.48 -6.18
C SER A 67 7.28 2.36 -4.68
N ASP A 68 7.11 1.16 -4.11
CA ASP A 68 7.28 0.91 -2.68
C ASP A 68 8.74 1.04 -2.27
N LYS A 69 9.65 0.51 -3.09
CA LYS A 69 11.08 0.62 -2.85
C LYS A 69 11.57 2.04 -2.98
N LYS A 70 11.08 2.80 -3.95
CA LYS A 70 11.40 4.23 -4.10
C LYS A 70 10.88 5.05 -2.92
N ALA A 71 9.68 4.77 -2.42
CA ALA A 71 9.14 5.35 -1.20
C ALA A 71 10.00 4.99 0.03
N GLY A 72 10.39 3.73 0.16
CA GLY A 72 11.27 3.25 1.23
C GLY A 72 12.62 3.95 1.24
N LEU A 73 13.28 4.08 0.09
CA LEU A 73 14.54 4.77 -0.05
C LEU A 73 14.41 6.27 0.32
N LYS A 74 13.39 6.96 -0.17
CA LYS A 74 13.15 8.37 0.18
C LYS A 74 13.00 8.56 1.69
N ARG A 75 12.26 7.69 2.37
CA ARG A 75 12.12 7.74 3.83
C ARG A 75 13.42 7.48 4.57
N TYR A 76 14.23 6.54 4.09
CA TYR A 76 15.55 6.26 4.67
C TYR A 76 16.52 7.44 4.50
N LEU A 77 16.51 8.10 3.35
CA LEU A 77 17.29 9.31 3.14
C LEU A 77 16.84 10.46 4.05
N GLN A 78 15.54 10.62 4.31
CA GLN A 78 15.02 11.57 5.30
C GLN A 78 15.52 11.24 6.72
N PHE A 79 15.47 9.97 7.12
CA PHE A 79 16.01 9.51 8.40
C PHE A 79 17.50 9.86 8.55
N LEU A 80 18.29 9.64 7.53
CA LEU A 80 19.73 9.96 7.55
C LEU A 80 19.99 11.47 7.61
N ALA A 81 19.16 12.28 6.96
CA ALA A 81 19.26 13.74 6.95
C ALA A 81 18.91 14.39 8.30
N VAL A 82 17.96 13.79 9.05
CA VAL A 82 17.56 14.30 10.38
C VAL A 82 18.54 13.87 11.47
N GLY A 83 19.43 12.89 11.20
CA GLY A 83 20.31 12.28 12.19
C GLY A 83 19.55 11.28 13.08
N ALA A 84 20.26 10.24 13.58
CA ALA A 84 19.68 9.35 14.58
C ALA A 84 19.40 10.17 15.86
N PRO A 85 18.20 10.08 16.47
CA PRO A 85 17.93 10.80 17.71
C PRO A 85 18.94 10.36 18.78
N SER A 86 19.79 11.27 19.23
CA SER A 86 20.53 11.11 20.47
C SER A 86 19.51 11.10 21.62
N SER A 87 19.62 10.12 22.48
CA SER A 87 18.85 10.04 23.72
C SER A 87 19.23 11.20 24.61
N ASP A 88 18.58 12.32 24.49
CA ASP A 88 18.37 13.35 25.51
C ASP A 88 17.77 14.61 24.87
N ALA A 89 16.62 14.96 25.38
CA ALA A 89 16.06 16.29 25.54
C ALA A 89 14.59 16.40 25.11
N SER A 90 13.78 16.45 26.13
CA SER A 90 12.49 17.13 26.16
C SER A 90 12.65 18.59 25.68
N SER A 91 11.96 18.98 24.64
CA SER A 91 11.43 20.33 24.46
C SER A 91 10.32 20.32 23.42
N GLU A 92 9.16 20.77 23.89
CA GLU A 92 7.98 21.09 23.11
C GLU A 92 8.33 22.10 22.01
N GLN A 93 8.02 21.75 20.78
CA GLN A 93 7.72 22.74 19.75
C GLN A 93 6.60 22.16 18.86
N GLU A 94 5.44 22.77 18.99
CA GLU A 94 4.33 22.63 18.06
C GLU A 94 4.80 22.95 16.64
N ALA A 95 5.04 21.93 15.84
CA ALA A 95 5.09 22.07 14.40
C ALA A 95 3.71 21.75 13.86
N VAL A 96 3.02 22.79 13.38
CA VAL A 96 1.80 22.69 12.58
C VAL A 96 2.05 21.67 11.47
N GLY A 97 1.45 20.47 11.61
CA GLY A 97 1.60 19.38 10.66
C GLY A 97 0.90 19.72 9.37
N THR A 98 1.66 19.89 8.31
CA THR A 98 1.17 19.60 6.97
C THR A 98 0.96 18.09 6.88
N THR A 99 -0.27 17.69 7.10
CA THR A 99 -0.73 16.30 6.94
C THR A 99 -0.52 15.93 5.47
N GLU A 100 0.50 15.15 5.16
CA GLU A 100 0.68 14.53 3.85
C GLU A 100 -0.55 13.64 3.59
N PRO A 101 -1.38 13.93 2.56
CA PRO A 101 -2.62 13.19 2.30
C PRO A 101 -2.40 11.68 2.10
N ASP A 102 -1.25 11.30 1.55
CA ASP A 102 -0.93 9.92 1.21
C ASP A 102 -0.72 9.00 2.42
N GLY A 103 -0.15 9.49 3.49
CA GLY A 103 0.11 8.67 4.69
C GLY A 103 -1.17 8.34 5.48
N PHE A 104 -2.15 9.23 5.48
CA PHE A 104 -3.47 9.00 6.09
C PHE A 104 -4.29 8.02 5.24
N ALA A 105 -4.33 8.24 3.93
CA ALA A 105 -5.04 7.38 3.00
C ALA A 105 -4.56 5.93 3.08
N PHE A 106 -3.24 5.71 3.11
CA PHE A 106 -2.66 4.37 3.21
C PHE A 106 -2.98 3.66 4.53
N ARG A 107 -2.92 4.35 5.67
CA ARG A 107 -3.31 3.77 6.97
C ARG A 107 -4.79 3.40 6.98
N PHE A 108 -5.60 4.29 6.46
CA PHE A 108 -7.03 4.12 6.39
C PHE A 108 -7.43 2.96 5.45
N GLU A 109 -6.80 2.81 4.28
CA GLU A 109 -7.01 1.66 3.38
C GLU A 109 -6.68 0.34 4.07
N ARG A 110 -5.62 0.31 4.87
CA ARG A 110 -5.25 -0.88 5.63
C ARG A 110 -6.25 -1.24 6.75
N GLU A 111 -6.73 -0.24 7.48
CA GLU A 111 -7.77 -0.44 8.48
C GLU A 111 -9.08 -0.88 7.81
N MET A 112 -9.44 -0.27 6.69
CA MET A 112 -10.58 -0.63 5.88
C MET A 112 -10.45 -2.07 5.33
N GLN A 113 -9.26 -2.48 4.90
CA GLN A 113 -8.99 -3.85 4.45
C GLN A 113 -9.34 -4.88 5.53
N VAL A 114 -8.91 -4.64 6.78
CA VAL A 114 -9.26 -5.52 7.92
C VAL A 114 -10.77 -5.56 8.14
N GLN A 115 -11.45 -4.41 8.13
CA GLN A 115 -12.90 -4.33 8.34
C GLN A 115 -13.68 -4.99 7.20
N VAL A 116 -13.29 -4.76 5.96
CA VAL A 116 -13.94 -5.37 4.78
C VAL A 116 -13.78 -6.89 4.79
N ARG A 117 -12.61 -7.41 5.15
CA ARG A 117 -12.38 -8.86 5.28
C ARG A 117 -13.33 -9.51 6.29
N GLN A 118 -13.60 -8.83 7.40
CA GLN A 118 -14.52 -9.34 8.43
C GLN A 118 -15.99 -9.26 7.99
N GLN A 119 -16.30 -8.44 7.00
CA GLN A 119 -17.66 -8.13 6.56
C GLN A 119 -17.93 -8.52 5.10
N LEU A 120 -17.15 -9.43 4.51
CA LEU A 120 -17.33 -9.85 3.12
C LEU A 120 -18.76 -10.35 2.83
N ALA A 121 -19.37 -11.08 3.77
CA ALA A 121 -20.74 -11.56 3.64
C ALA A 121 -21.80 -10.43 3.65
N VAL A 122 -21.46 -9.26 4.25
CA VAL A 122 -22.31 -8.06 4.20
C VAL A 122 -22.17 -7.36 2.85
N LEU A 123 -20.92 -7.34 2.30
CA LEU A 123 -20.65 -6.79 0.98
C LEU A 123 -21.40 -7.60 -0.11
N GLU A 124 -21.33 -8.91 -0.03
CA GLU A 124 -22.08 -9.82 -0.90
C GLU A 124 -22.31 -11.18 -0.19
N PRO A 125 -23.56 -11.66 -0.10
CA PRO A 125 -23.85 -12.97 0.52
C PRO A 125 -23.09 -14.12 -0.16
N GLY A 126 -22.36 -14.91 0.64
CA GLY A 126 -21.57 -16.03 0.18
C GLY A 126 -20.15 -15.68 -0.29
N LEU A 127 -19.73 -14.41 -0.16
CA LEU A 127 -18.37 -14.02 -0.44
C LEU A 127 -17.47 -14.40 0.72
N VAL A 128 -16.37 -15.12 0.45
CA VAL A 128 -15.38 -15.57 1.43
C VAL A 128 -13.96 -15.25 0.98
N ALA A 129 -13.11 -14.81 1.90
CA ALA A 129 -11.68 -14.59 1.60
C ALA A 129 -10.99 -15.93 1.30
N VAL A 130 -10.10 -15.94 0.30
CA VAL A 130 -9.30 -17.11 -0.10
C VAL A 130 -7.80 -16.83 -0.11
N ASP A 131 -7.39 -15.75 0.51
CA ASP A 131 -6.02 -15.25 0.57
C ASP A 131 -5.37 -15.41 1.96
N ASP A 132 -5.97 -16.23 2.83
CA ASP A 132 -5.51 -16.48 4.21
C ASP A 132 -5.30 -15.21 5.03
N GLY A 133 -5.97 -14.12 4.68
CA GLY A 133 -5.85 -12.82 5.33
C GLY A 133 -4.59 -12.04 4.94
N LEU A 134 -3.87 -12.46 3.92
CA LEU A 134 -2.67 -11.83 3.41
C LEU A 134 -2.94 -11.16 2.05
N GLU A 135 -2.24 -10.07 1.78
CA GLU A 135 -2.21 -9.46 0.45
C GLU A 135 -1.50 -10.40 -0.53
N ILE A 136 -2.10 -10.62 -1.69
CA ILE A 136 -1.53 -11.48 -2.72
C ILE A 136 -0.76 -10.64 -3.74
N SER A 137 0.52 -10.95 -3.89
CA SER A 137 1.35 -10.36 -4.94
C SER A 137 1.11 -11.05 -6.27
N VAL A 138 0.83 -10.26 -7.29
CA VAL A 138 0.67 -10.70 -8.69
C VAL A 138 1.62 -9.90 -9.60
N GLY A 139 1.69 -10.25 -10.86
CA GLY A 139 2.64 -9.62 -11.80
C GLY A 139 2.53 -8.10 -11.88
N THR A 140 1.32 -7.55 -11.82
CA THR A 140 1.05 -6.11 -11.93
C THR A 140 0.97 -5.39 -10.59
N GLY A 141 1.11 -6.08 -9.45
CA GLY A 141 1.11 -5.44 -8.13
C GLY A 141 0.64 -6.34 -7.01
N ARG A 142 -0.12 -5.76 -6.06
CA ARG A 142 -0.57 -6.44 -4.85
C ARG A 142 -2.07 -6.20 -4.65
N ILE A 143 -2.80 -7.30 -4.54
CA ILE A 143 -4.25 -7.31 -4.36
C ILE A 143 -4.56 -7.10 -2.88
N ASP A 144 -5.46 -6.17 -2.56
CA ASP A 144 -5.88 -5.91 -1.18
C ASP A 144 -6.61 -7.11 -0.58
N ILE A 145 -7.60 -7.67 -1.31
CA ILE A 145 -8.34 -8.86 -0.87
C ILE A 145 -8.64 -9.74 -2.10
N LEU A 146 -8.30 -11.01 -2.01
CA LEU A 146 -8.81 -12.03 -2.93
C LEU A 146 -9.89 -12.84 -2.23
N ALA A 147 -11.05 -12.93 -2.85
CA ALA A 147 -12.21 -13.64 -2.34
C ALA A 147 -12.77 -14.62 -3.38
N GLU A 148 -13.66 -15.50 -2.95
CA GLU A 148 -14.45 -16.40 -3.79
C GLU A 148 -15.93 -16.15 -3.53
N ASP A 149 -16.73 -16.07 -4.58
CA ASP A 149 -18.18 -15.90 -4.47
C ASP A 149 -18.93 -17.26 -4.45
N SER A 150 -20.24 -17.19 -4.22
CA SER A 150 -21.10 -18.38 -4.18
C SER A 150 -21.14 -19.19 -5.48
N GLN A 151 -20.73 -18.60 -6.61
CA GLN A 151 -20.61 -19.26 -7.91
C GLN A 151 -19.20 -19.80 -8.18
N LYS A 152 -18.33 -19.79 -7.16
CA LYS A 152 -16.95 -20.25 -7.27
C LYS A 152 -16.07 -19.41 -8.20
N ARG A 153 -16.47 -18.16 -8.50
CA ARG A 153 -15.63 -17.20 -9.22
C ARG A 153 -14.69 -16.51 -8.23
N LEU A 154 -13.48 -16.25 -8.64
CA LEU A 154 -12.56 -15.41 -7.88
C LEU A 154 -12.97 -13.94 -7.98
N VAL A 155 -12.84 -13.22 -6.89
CA VAL A 155 -13.22 -11.81 -6.77
C VAL A 155 -12.01 -11.04 -6.28
N VAL A 156 -11.45 -10.21 -7.16
CA VAL A 156 -10.40 -9.25 -6.81
C VAL A 156 -11.06 -8.02 -6.22
N ILE A 157 -10.72 -7.66 -5.00
CA ILE A 157 -11.25 -6.47 -4.32
C ILE A 157 -10.11 -5.49 -4.10
N GLU A 158 -10.30 -4.28 -4.61
CA GLU A 158 -9.38 -3.15 -4.46
C GLU A 158 -10.05 -2.05 -3.65
N LEU A 159 -9.32 -1.47 -2.70
CA LEU A 159 -9.81 -0.48 -1.74
C LEU A 159 -9.13 0.88 -1.96
N LYS A 160 -9.90 1.96 -1.87
CA LYS A 160 -9.39 3.33 -1.92
C LYS A 160 -10.02 4.17 -0.81
N ALA A 161 -9.19 4.89 -0.06
CA ALA A 161 -9.59 5.65 1.13
C ALA A 161 -10.47 6.87 0.85
N GLY A 162 -10.48 7.38 -0.35
CA GLY A 162 -11.20 8.61 -0.69
C GLY A 162 -11.94 8.50 -2.01
N LEU A 163 -11.93 9.59 -2.78
CA LEU A 163 -12.36 9.58 -4.17
C LEU A 163 -11.46 8.64 -4.97
N CYS A 164 -12.06 7.67 -5.64
CA CYS A 164 -11.32 6.67 -6.42
C CYS A 164 -10.51 7.35 -7.55
N PRO A 165 -9.17 7.21 -7.57
CA PRO A 165 -8.37 7.72 -8.66
C PRO A 165 -8.59 6.89 -9.93
N SER A 166 -8.45 7.51 -11.11
CA SER A 166 -8.63 6.81 -12.40
C SER A 166 -7.65 5.64 -12.58
N SER A 167 -6.45 5.74 -12.03
CA SER A 167 -5.44 4.67 -12.05
C SER A 167 -5.87 3.39 -11.32
N ALA A 168 -6.74 3.48 -10.32
CA ALA A 168 -7.26 2.29 -9.63
C ALA A 168 -8.11 1.39 -10.54
N PHE A 169 -8.73 1.97 -11.57
CA PHE A 169 -9.48 1.22 -12.56
C PHE A 169 -8.55 0.34 -13.42
N GLU A 170 -7.43 0.89 -13.88
CA GLU A 170 -6.41 0.14 -14.62
C GLU A 170 -5.75 -0.91 -13.72
N GLN A 171 -5.46 -0.55 -12.47
CA GLN A 171 -4.86 -1.42 -11.47
C GLN A 171 -5.70 -2.67 -11.23
N VAL A 172 -6.97 -2.52 -10.92
CA VAL A 172 -7.86 -3.65 -10.63
C VAL A 172 -8.07 -4.56 -11.84
N LEU A 173 -8.14 -4.01 -13.06
CA LEU A 173 -8.23 -4.80 -14.28
C LEU A 173 -6.94 -5.57 -14.58
N GLY A 174 -5.79 -4.99 -14.29
CA GLY A 174 -4.50 -5.68 -14.34
C GLY A 174 -4.48 -6.90 -13.42
N TYR A 175 -4.92 -6.72 -12.17
CA TYR A 175 -5.03 -7.82 -11.21
C TYR A 175 -5.98 -8.93 -11.67
N VAL A 176 -7.13 -8.58 -12.24
CA VAL A 176 -8.05 -9.58 -12.85
C VAL A 176 -7.35 -10.39 -13.92
N GLY A 177 -6.56 -9.74 -14.77
CA GLY A 177 -5.78 -10.40 -15.82
C GLY A 177 -4.76 -11.39 -15.25
N ASP A 178 -4.03 -10.99 -14.22
CA ASP A 178 -3.03 -11.83 -13.58
C ASP A 178 -3.65 -13.00 -12.80
N VAL A 179 -4.70 -12.75 -12.00
CA VAL A 179 -5.40 -13.80 -11.26
C VAL A 179 -6.01 -14.84 -12.21
N ARG A 180 -6.57 -14.39 -13.33
CA ARG A 180 -7.12 -15.31 -14.35
C ARG A 180 -6.06 -16.24 -14.93
N LYS A 181 -4.84 -15.72 -15.18
CA LYS A 181 -3.71 -16.53 -15.66
C LYS A 181 -3.20 -17.51 -14.62
N LEU A 182 -3.16 -17.07 -13.33
CA LEU A 182 -2.61 -17.89 -12.25
C LEU A 182 -3.53 -19.04 -11.83
N TYR A 183 -4.84 -18.83 -11.83
CA TYR A 183 -5.79 -19.77 -11.26
C TYR A 183 -6.65 -20.50 -12.30
N ASP A 184 -6.59 -20.12 -13.57
CA ASP A 184 -7.40 -20.68 -14.68
C ASP A 184 -8.90 -20.79 -14.32
N ARG A 185 -9.43 -19.73 -13.71
CA ARG A 185 -10.80 -19.64 -13.19
C ARG A 185 -11.49 -18.36 -13.62
N PRO A 186 -12.83 -18.32 -13.66
CA PRO A 186 -13.55 -17.05 -13.84
C PRO A 186 -13.20 -16.05 -12.74
N VAL A 187 -12.87 -14.83 -13.13
CA VAL A 187 -12.48 -13.73 -12.23
C VAL A 187 -13.34 -12.52 -12.51
N ARG A 188 -13.82 -11.89 -11.46
CA ARG A 188 -14.42 -10.56 -11.48
C ARG A 188 -13.78 -9.65 -10.46
N ALA A 189 -14.15 -8.39 -10.46
CA ALA A 189 -13.56 -7.40 -9.56
C ALA A 189 -14.62 -6.57 -8.83
N MET A 190 -14.24 -6.09 -7.65
CA MET A 190 -14.93 -5.05 -6.90
C MET A 190 -13.94 -3.92 -6.62
N LEU A 191 -14.33 -2.69 -6.90
CA LEU A 191 -13.58 -1.50 -6.54
C LEU A 191 -14.37 -0.74 -5.48
N ILE A 192 -13.81 -0.59 -4.29
CA ILE A 192 -14.48 0.00 -3.13
C ILE A 192 -13.81 1.34 -2.80
N ALA A 193 -14.58 2.42 -2.76
CA ALA A 193 -14.07 3.76 -2.47
C ALA A 193 -15.13 4.62 -1.76
N ALA A 194 -14.74 5.79 -1.23
CA ALA A 194 -15.70 6.73 -0.66
C ALA A 194 -16.61 7.32 -1.74
N ASP A 195 -16.07 7.58 -2.93
CA ASP A 195 -16.85 8.01 -4.10
C ASP A 195 -16.10 7.74 -5.42
N PHE A 196 -16.81 7.88 -6.53
CA PHE A 196 -16.29 7.68 -7.89
C PHE A 196 -16.64 8.86 -8.79
N SER A 197 -15.69 9.26 -9.64
CA SER A 197 -15.95 10.27 -10.64
C SER A 197 -17.01 9.81 -11.66
N PRO A 198 -17.75 10.72 -12.30
CA PRO A 198 -18.67 10.34 -13.38
C PRO A 198 -17.99 9.54 -14.50
N ARG A 199 -16.74 9.88 -14.82
CA ARG A 199 -15.95 9.19 -15.84
C ARG A 199 -15.64 7.73 -15.41
N THR A 200 -15.27 7.51 -14.15
CA THR A 200 -15.02 6.16 -13.61
C THR A 200 -16.29 5.32 -13.64
N ARG A 201 -17.44 5.91 -13.26
CA ARG A 201 -18.74 5.22 -13.31
C ARG A 201 -19.12 4.82 -14.73
N ALA A 202 -18.96 5.73 -15.69
CA ALA A 202 -19.23 5.46 -17.11
C ALA A 202 -18.30 4.38 -17.67
N ALA A 203 -17.00 4.38 -17.31
CA ALA A 203 -16.07 3.35 -17.73
C ALA A 203 -16.41 1.97 -17.12
N ALA A 204 -16.80 1.94 -15.85
CA ALA A 204 -17.16 0.70 -15.16
C ALA A 204 -18.44 0.06 -15.75
N SER A 205 -19.40 0.84 -16.24
CA SER A 205 -20.60 0.30 -16.87
C SER A 205 -20.32 -0.50 -18.16
N GLU A 206 -19.18 -0.27 -18.79
CA GLU A 206 -18.74 -1.01 -19.98
C GLU A 206 -17.95 -2.29 -19.64
N VAL A 207 -17.72 -2.56 -18.34
CA VAL A 207 -16.94 -3.73 -17.89
C VAL A 207 -17.82 -4.63 -17.00
N PRO A 208 -18.55 -5.59 -17.56
CA PRO A 208 -19.53 -6.41 -16.81
C PRO A 208 -18.92 -7.21 -15.64
N SER A 209 -17.61 -7.46 -15.67
CA SER A 209 -16.90 -8.16 -14.61
C SER A 209 -16.40 -7.25 -13.48
N LEU A 210 -16.69 -5.95 -13.50
CA LEU A 210 -16.29 -5.00 -12.47
C LEU A 210 -17.52 -4.33 -11.87
N THR A 211 -17.58 -4.32 -10.53
CA THR A 211 -18.59 -3.59 -9.76
C THR A 211 -17.95 -2.49 -8.91
N LEU A 212 -18.63 -1.36 -8.79
CA LEU A 212 -18.23 -0.26 -7.93
C LEU A 212 -19.07 -0.26 -6.65
N HIS A 213 -18.42 -0.18 -5.50
CA HIS A 213 -19.06 -0.12 -4.19
C HIS A 213 -18.62 1.15 -3.46
N ARG A 214 -19.58 1.92 -2.97
CA ARG A 214 -19.31 3.08 -2.13
C ARG A 214 -19.45 2.67 -0.66
N TYR A 215 -18.44 3.00 0.15
CA TYR A 215 -18.53 2.85 1.59
C TYR A 215 -18.88 4.17 2.30
N SER A 216 -19.36 4.07 3.53
CA SER A 216 -19.55 5.19 4.44
C SER A 216 -19.24 4.76 5.87
N TYR A 217 -18.87 5.71 6.74
CA TYR A 217 -18.67 5.47 8.17
C TYR A 217 -19.80 6.08 8.98
N GLN A 218 -20.14 5.40 10.06
CA GLN A 218 -21.02 5.93 11.09
C GLN A 218 -20.27 5.86 12.42
N LEU A 219 -20.21 6.99 13.14
CA LEU A 219 -19.67 7.06 14.50
C LEU A 219 -20.84 7.07 15.48
N SER A 220 -20.73 6.27 16.55
CA SER A 220 -21.62 6.33 17.71
C SER A 220 -20.83 6.77 18.93
N PHE A 221 -21.49 7.51 19.85
CA PHE A 221 -20.87 7.99 21.07
C PHE A 221 -21.79 7.60 22.25
N ASP A 222 -21.24 6.84 23.17
CA ASP A 222 -21.93 6.47 24.41
C ASP A 222 -21.28 7.21 25.59
N PRO A 223 -22.08 7.83 26.48
CA PRO A 223 -21.52 8.44 27.69
C PRO A 223 -20.92 7.35 28.58
N VAL A 224 -19.80 7.66 29.21
CA VAL A 224 -19.15 6.80 30.20
C VAL A 224 -19.35 7.47 31.55
N ASP A 225 -19.99 6.76 32.50
CA ASP A 225 -20.22 7.21 33.91
C ASP A 225 -18.91 7.11 34.72
#